data_9639bada949042e85b3e0a96bf0893d7
#
_entry.id   9639bada949042e85b3e0a96bf0893d7
#
_cell.length_a   1.000
_cell.length_b   1.000
_cell.length_c   1.000
_cell.angle_alpha   90.00
_cell.angle_beta   90.00
_cell.angle_gamma   90.00
#
_symmetry.space_group_name_H-M   'P 1'
#
loop_
_entity.id
_entity.type
_entity.pdbx_description
1 polymer ?
#
loop_
_entity_poly.entity_id
_entity_poly.type
_entity_poly.pdbx_seq_one_letter_code
_entity_poly.pdbx_strand_id
1 'polypeptide(L)'
;YAGRLHRDYEGKNEVRIYDYIDIRIPICDSMYRKRLRGYASVGYGVPKPTDGNNVAKAELIYDGLTFSEPFHQDLLAAKYSIVISCQKIKFKYTPRLLYLLRDLMTNGIKIVVWVKEQGFCENEIREYGIEVQCDENLSVQCAIIDKSTVWYGNINLFGYNTEENNVLRIIDSSIANELLDIICERC
;
A
#
# COMPACT_ATOMS: atom_id res chain seq x y z
N TYR A 1 -16.39 -22.75 -15.47
CA TYR A 1 -15.71 -23.77 -14.62
C TYR A 1 -16.23 -23.77 -13.18
N ALA A 2 -16.51 -22.61 -12.57
CA ALA A 2 -17.05 -22.52 -11.21
C ALA A 2 -18.36 -23.30 -11.02
N GLY A 3 -19.23 -23.35 -12.00
CA GLY A 3 -20.51 -24.09 -11.92
C GLY A 3 -20.39 -25.62 -11.69
N ARG A 4 -19.24 -26.22 -11.99
CA ARG A 4 -19.01 -27.63 -11.68
C ARG A 4 -18.62 -27.86 -10.22
N LEU A 5 -18.10 -26.86 -9.54
CA LEU A 5 -17.72 -26.91 -8.13
C LEU A 5 -18.93 -26.90 -7.19
N HIS A 6 -20.09 -26.43 -7.68
CA HIS A 6 -21.34 -26.35 -6.91
C HIS A 6 -22.13 -27.66 -6.83
N ARG A 7 -21.64 -28.74 -7.46
CA ARG A 7 -22.33 -30.03 -7.31
C ARG A 7 -22.20 -30.53 -5.88
N ASP A 8 -23.34 -30.70 -5.25
CA ASP A 8 -23.40 -31.24 -3.90
C ASP A 8 -23.09 -32.72 -3.90
N TYR A 9 -22.32 -33.17 -2.93
CA TYR A 9 -22.13 -34.56 -2.59
C TYR A 9 -21.99 -34.71 -1.06
N GLU A 10 -22.31 -35.87 -0.57
CA GLU A 10 -22.29 -36.16 0.86
C GLU A 10 -20.88 -35.92 1.44
N GLY A 11 -20.75 -35.08 2.47
CA GLY A 11 -19.47 -34.70 3.09
C GLY A 11 -18.80 -33.43 2.58
N LYS A 12 -19.38 -32.72 1.63
CA LYS A 12 -18.85 -31.44 1.14
C LYS A 12 -19.33 -30.30 2.00
N ASN A 13 -18.42 -29.71 2.79
CA ASN A 13 -18.72 -28.62 3.71
C ASN A 13 -18.43 -27.23 3.14
N GLU A 14 -17.51 -27.10 2.18
CA GLU A 14 -17.13 -25.82 1.59
C GLU A 14 -16.56 -25.99 0.17
N VAL A 15 -16.56 -24.89 -0.57
CA VAL A 15 -15.88 -24.77 -1.87
C VAL A 15 -14.96 -23.56 -1.82
N ARG A 16 -13.70 -23.77 -2.13
CA ARG A 16 -12.70 -22.70 -2.23
C ARG A 16 -12.20 -22.58 -3.66
N ILE A 17 -12.12 -21.35 -4.15
CA ILE A 17 -11.50 -21.02 -5.44
C ILE A 17 -10.18 -20.31 -5.13
N TYR A 18 -9.08 -20.86 -5.60
CA TYR A 18 -7.77 -20.24 -5.59
C TYR A 18 -7.53 -19.60 -6.96
N ASP A 19 -7.51 -18.27 -7.01
CA ASP A 19 -7.30 -17.51 -8.25
C ASP A 19 -5.92 -16.86 -8.21
N TYR A 20 -5.02 -17.32 -9.07
CA TYR A 20 -3.67 -16.79 -9.18
C TYR A 20 -3.63 -15.67 -10.20
N ILE A 21 -3.10 -14.53 -9.82
CA ILE A 21 -2.95 -13.39 -10.72
C ILE A 21 -1.50 -12.92 -10.73
N ASP A 22 -1.02 -12.49 -11.89
CA ASP A 22 0.17 -11.67 -11.96
C ASP A 22 -0.25 -10.19 -11.91
N ILE A 23 -0.20 -9.63 -10.70
CA ILE A 23 -0.57 -8.21 -10.44
C ILE A 23 0.37 -7.22 -11.14
N ARG A 24 1.55 -7.68 -11.59
CA ARG A 24 2.50 -6.85 -12.34
C ARG A 24 2.06 -6.60 -13.77
N ILE A 25 1.09 -7.38 -14.27
CA ILE A 25 0.55 -7.25 -15.61
C ILE A 25 -0.82 -6.57 -15.54
N PRO A 26 -0.98 -5.32 -16.02
CA PRO A 26 -2.23 -4.55 -15.88
C PRO A 26 -3.48 -5.24 -16.44
N ILE A 27 -3.31 -5.99 -17.53
CA ILE A 27 -4.43 -6.73 -18.12
C ILE A 27 -4.89 -7.89 -17.21
N CYS A 28 -3.95 -8.54 -16.50
CA CYS A 28 -4.28 -9.61 -15.56
C CYS A 28 -5.06 -9.08 -14.36
N ASP A 29 -4.68 -7.92 -13.82
CA ASP A 29 -5.41 -7.23 -12.75
C ASP A 29 -6.83 -6.86 -13.17
N SER A 30 -6.99 -6.27 -14.37
CA SER A 30 -8.33 -5.94 -14.91
C SER A 30 -9.21 -7.18 -15.09
N MET A 31 -8.64 -8.28 -15.58
CA MET A 31 -9.35 -9.56 -15.74
C MET A 31 -9.72 -10.17 -14.39
N TYR A 32 -8.84 -10.08 -13.39
CA TYR A 32 -9.11 -10.53 -12.03
C TYR A 32 -10.30 -9.80 -11.41
N ARG A 33 -10.33 -8.47 -11.49
CA ARG A 33 -11.47 -7.67 -10.99
C ARG A 33 -12.80 -8.04 -11.66
N LYS A 34 -12.76 -8.42 -12.94
CA LYS A 34 -13.94 -8.94 -13.64
C LYS A 34 -14.35 -10.31 -13.08
N ARG A 35 -13.39 -11.20 -12.81
CA ARG A 35 -13.66 -12.52 -12.21
C ARG A 35 -14.24 -12.40 -10.80
N LEU A 36 -13.70 -11.50 -9.95
CA LEU A 36 -14.24 -11.26 -8.60
C LEU A 36 -15.73 -10.90 -8.64
N ARG A 37 -16.14 -10.05 -9.59
CA ARG A 37 -17.58 -9.73 -9.77
C ARG A 37 -18.41 -10.97 -10.18
N GLY A 38 -17.84 -11.79 -11.04
CA GLY A 38 -18.47 -13.06 -11.42
C GLY A 38 -18.56 -14.04 -10.23
N TYR A 39 -17.53 -14.13 -9.40
CA TYR A 39 -17.55 -14.96 -8.20
C TYR A 39 -18.59 -14.47 -7.19
N ALA A 40 -18.69 -13.18 -6.96
CA ALA A 40 -19.71 -12.59 -6.09
C ALA A 40 -21.14 -12.87 -6.59
N SER A 41 -21.38 -12.84 -7.90
CA SER A 41 -22.70 -13.11 -8.47
C SER A 41 -23.18 -14.57 -8.28
N VAL A 42 -22.26 -15.50 -8.06
CA VAL A 42 -22.56 -16.92 -7.77
C VAL A 42 -22.36 -17.30 -6.29
N GLY A 43 -22.29 -16.28 -5.41
CA GLY A 43 -22.29 -16.49 -3.96
C GLY A 43 -20.92 -16.71 -3.33
N TYR A 44 -19.82 -16.59 -4.10
CA TYR A 44 -18.49 -16.58 -3.49
C TYR A 44 -18.19 -15.19 -2.91
N GLY A 45 -17.95 -15.14 -1.60
CA GLY A 45 -17.42 -13.94 -0.95
C GLY A 45 -15.90 -14.01 -0.85
N VAL A 46 -15.23 -12.88 -0.93
CA VAL A 46 -13.88 -12.77 -0.34
C VAL A 46 -14.08 -13.02 1.15
N PRO A 47 -13.35 -13.94 1.80
CA PRO A 47 -13.49 -14.16 3.22
C PRO A 47 -13.29 -12.81 3.92
N LYS A 48 -14.36 -12.26 4.52
CA LYS A 48 -14.18 -11.20 5.50
C LYS A 48 -13.41 -11.82 6.66
N PRO A 49 -12.44 -11.12 7.24
CA PRO A 49 -11.84 -11.57 8.48
C PRO A 49 -13.00 -11.90 9.44
N THR A 50 -13.14 -13.15 9.80
CA THR A 50 -14.21 -13.58 10.73
C THR A 50 -13.91 -12.96 12.08
N ASP A 51 -14.82 -12.13 12.57
CA ASP A 51 -14.90 -11.67 13.96
C ASP A 51 -15.11 -12.90 14.85
N GLY A 52 -14.05 -13.48 15.29
CA GLY A 52 -14.11 -14.64 16.19
C GLY A 52 -12.73 -15.06 16.66
N ASN A 53 -12.26 -14.44 17.73
CA ASN A 53 -11.19 -14.84 18.68
C ASN A 53 -9.92 -15.59 18.18
N ASN A 54 -9.70 -15.69 16.88
CA ASN A 54 -8.40 -15.75 16.26
C ASN A 54 -8.16 -14.35 15.70
N VAL A 55 -7.55 -13.48 16.50
CA VAL A 55 -6.79 -12.36 15.97
C VAL A 55 -5.79 -13.02 15.04
N ALA A 56 -6.12 -13.09 13.76
CA ALA A 56 -5.14 -13.32 12.72
C ALA A 56 -4.05 -12.31 13.06
N LYS A 57 -2.88 -12.79 13.48
CA LYS A 57 -1.74 -11.96 13.87
C LYS A 57 -1.56 -11.04 12.69
N ALA A 58 -2.00 -9.78 12.82
CA ALA A 58 -1.91 -8.82 11.72
C ALA A 58 -0.46 -8.88 11.27
N GLU A 59 -0.23 -9.23 10.02
CA GLU A 59 1.14 -9.25 9.53
C GLU A 59 1.70 -7.87 9.79
N LEU A 60 2.74 -7.82 10.60
CA LEU A 60 3.40 -6.57 10.98
C LEU A 60 4.62 -6.34 10.09
N ILE A 61 5.06 -7.38 9.41
CA ILE A 61 6.26 -7.36 8.55
C ILE A 61 5.85 -7.83 7.16
N TYR A 62 6.19 -7.02 6.17
CA TYR A 62 5.97 -7.31 4.75
C TYR A 62 7.29 -7.22 4.00
N ASP A 63 7.43 -8.00 2.94
CA ASP A 63 8.52 -7.86 1.99
C ASP A 63 8.16 -6.95 0.81
N GLY A 64 9.12 -6.71 -0.09
CA GLY A 64 8.93 -5.84 -1.25
C GLY A 64 7.90 -6.34 -2.27
N LEU A 65 7.42 -7.58 -2.17
CA LEU A 65 6.39 -8.14 -3.05
C LEU A 65 5.01 -8.11 -2.40
N THR A 66 4.94 -8.20 -1.07
CA THR A 66 3.68 -8.38 -0.33
C THR A 66 3.13 -7.08 0.27
N PHE A 67 3.95 -6.04 0.46
CA PHE A 67 3.56 -4.79 1.12
C PHE A 67 2.54 -3.96 0.36
N SER A 68 2.53 -4.05 -0.97
CA SER A 68 1.84 -3.08 -1.84
C SER A 68 0.34 -3.00 -1.59
N GLU A 69 -0.35 -4.13 -1.47
CA GLU A 69 -1.80 -4.14 -1.27
C GLU A 69 -2.19 -3.64 0.13
N PRO A 70 -1.58 -4.11 1.25
CA PRO A 70 -1.88 -3.58 2.58
C PRO A 70 -1.54 -2.08 2.70
N PHE A 71 -0.45 -1.63 2.07
CA PHE A 71 -0.08 -0.22 2.04
C PHE A 71 -1.11 0.63 1.31
N HIS A 72 -1.61 0.19 0.14
CA HIS A 72 -2.68 0.86 -0.57
C HIS A 72 -3.97 0.96 0.25
N GLN A 73 -4.32 -0.08 1.01
CA GLN A 73 -5.50 -0.07 1.88
C GLN A 73 -5.36 0.99 2.98
N ASP A 74 -4.19 1.09 3.60
CA ASP A 74 -3.93 2.12 4.61
C ASP A 74 -3.96 3.53 4.01
N LEU A 75 -3.42 3.74 2.80
CA LEU A 75 -3.51 5.02 2.11
C LEU A 75 -4.97 5.42 1.82
N LEU A 76 -5.78 4.47 1.35
CA LEU A 76 -7.21 4.69 1.08
C LEU A 76 -8.02 4.98 2.36
N ALA A 77 -7.56 4.50 3.52
CA ALA A 77 -8.17 4.74 4.81
C ALA A 77 -7.77 6.09 5.44
N ALA A 78 -6.80 6.80 4.87
CA ALA A 78 -6.31 8.09 5.37
C ALA A 78 -7.43 9.14 5.41
N LYS A 79 -7.42 9.97 6.46
CA LYS A 79 -8.43 11.00 6.71
C LYS A 79 -7.87 12.42 6.73
N TYR A 80 -6.60 12.58 7.09
CA TYR A 80 -6.02 13.89 7.37
C TYR A 80 -4.70 14.15 6.65
N SER A 81 -3.75 13.22 6.78
CA SER A 81 -2.39 13.49 6.31
C SER A 81 -1.61 12.23 5.97
N ILE A 82 -0.71 12.37 4.99
CA ILE A 82 0.26 11.35 4.61
C ILE A 82 1.63 12.03 4.47
N VAL A 83 2.63 11.52 5.17
CA VAL A 83 4.03 11.93 5.02
C VAL A 83 4.81 10.71 4.54
N ILE A 84 5.52 10.86 3.43
CA ILE A 84 6.35 9.79 2.87
C ILE A 84 7.80 10.27 2.82
N SER A 85 8.70 9.47 3.35
CA SER A 85 10.14 9.71 3.31
C SER A 85 10.82 8.59 2.53
N CYS A 86 11.60 8.94 1.51
CA CYS A 86 12.29 7.97 0.66
C CYS A 86 13.66 8.50 0.17
N GLN A 87 14.51 7.60 -0.28
CA GLN A 87 15.82 8.01 -0.80
C GLN A 87 15.70 8.75 -2.13
N LYS A 88 14.97 8.16 -3.08
CA LYS A 88 14.86 8.65 -4.44
C LYS A 88 13.57 8.21 -5.09
N ILE A 89 13.00 9.08 -5.88
CA ILE A 89 11.79 8.77 -6.65
C ILE A 89 12.19 8.22 -8.02
N LYS A 90 11.60 7.09 -8.39
CA LYS A 90 11.77 6.46 -9.71
C LYS A 90 10.42 6.37 -10.42
N PHE A 91 10.07 7.39 -11.17
CA PHE A 91 8.76 7.57 -11.81
C PHE A 91 8.27 6.34 -12.58
N LYS A 92 9.17 5.62 -13.26
CA LYS A 92 8.84 4.42 -14.03
C LYS A 92 8.08 3.36 -13.21
N TYR A 93 8.27 3.32 -11.90
CA TYR A 93 7.70 2.29 -11.02
C TYR A 93 6.51 2.78 -10.18
N THR A 94 6.16 4.07 -10.26
CA THR A 94 5.26 4.71 -9.32
C THR A 94 3.98 5.36 -9.88
N PRO A 95 3.61 5.24 -11.17
CA PRO A 95 2.46 6.01 -11.70
C PRO A 95 1.17 5.76 -10.92
N ARG A 96 0.91 4.50 -10.51
CA ARG A 96 -0.30 4.14 -9.75
C ARG A 96 -0.36 4.81 -8.39
N LEU A 97 0.77 4.83 -7.66
CA LEU A 97 0.86 5.48 -6.36
C LEU A 97 0.64 6.99 -6.50
N LEU A 98 1.23 7.64 -7.50
CA LEU A 98 1.07 9.06 -7.75
C LEU A 98 -0.38 9.44 -8.08
N TYR A 99 -1.06 8.65 -8.92
CA TYR A 99 -2.50 8.86 -9.19
C TYR A 99 -3.33 8.72 -7.92
N LEU A 100 -3.07 7.70 -7.09
CA LEU A 100 -3.75 7.51 -5.82
C LEU A 100 -3.51 8.71 -4.88
N LEU A 101 -2.26 9.14 -4.72
CA LEU A 101 -1.94 10.28 -3.86
C LEU A 101 -2.61 11.57 -4.36
N ARG A 102 -2.63 11.81 -5.67
CA ARG A 102 -3.36 12.95 -6.24
C ARG A 102 -4.87 12.89 -5.94
N ASP A 103 -5.47 11.73 -6.09
CA ASP A 103 -6.91 11.56 -5.82
C ASP A 103 -7.20 11.78 -4.33
N LEU A 104 -6.34 11.32 -3.43
CA LEU A 104 -6.43 11.59 -1.99
C LEU A 104 -6.29 13.08 -1.67
N MET A 105 -5.38 13.80 -2.32
CA MET A 105 -5.25 15.25 -2.17
C MET A 105 -6.50 15.99 -2.64
N THR A 106 -7.10 15.55 -3.74
CA THR A 106 -8.37 16.14 -4.23
C THR A 106 -9.50 15.98 -3.21
N ASN A 107 -9.42 14.93 -2.39
CA ASN A 107 -10.33 14.68 -1.27
C ASN A 107 -9.91 15.39 0.04
N GLY A 108 -8.92 16.27 -0.01
CA GLY A 108 -8.51 17.11 1.12
C GLY A 108 -7.44 16.52 2.03
N ILE A 109 -6.84 15.38 1.67
CA ILE A 109 -5.73 14.81 2.44
C ILE A 109 -4.45 15.62 2.17
N LYS A 110 -3.77 16.07 3.24
CA LYS A 110 -2.48 16.74 3.12
C LYS A 110 -1.38 15.73 2.88
N ILE A 111 -0.62 15.87 1.78
CA ILE A 111 0.45 14.94 1.41
C ILE A 111 1.77 15.69 1.24
N VAL A 112 2.80 15.21 1.93
CA VAL A 112 4.17 15.71 1.83
C VAL A 112 5.12 14.55 1.57
N VAL A 113 6.00 14.71 0.59
CA VAL A 113 7.02 13.72 0.24
C VAL A 113 8.40 14.30 0.50
N TRP A 114 9.17 13.63 1.34
CA TRP A 114 10.58 13.94 1.62
C TRP A 114 11.49 13.03 0.81
N VAL A 115 12.47 13.60 0.13
CA VAL A 115 13.45 12.85 -0.66
C VAL A 115 14.87 13.22 -0.23
N LYS A 116 15.74 12.22 -0.19
CA LYS A 116 17.15 12.43 0.14
C LYS A 116 17.95 12.99 -1.04
N GLU A 117 17.71 12.44 -2.23
CA GLU A 117 18.45 12.80 -3.44
C GLU A 117 17.54 13.56 -4.40
N GLN A 118 17.97 14.73 -4.83
CA GLN A 118 17.33 15.44 -5.92
C GLN A 118 17.47 14.66 -7.23
N GLY A 119 16.38 14.55 -7.99
CA GLY A 119 16.30 13.88 -9.25
C GLY A 119 15.42 14.62 -10.26
N PHE A 120 15.37 14.11 -11.50
CA PHE A 120 14.53 14.68 -12.55
C PHE A 120 13.02 14.51 -12.30
N CYS A 121 12.65 13.59 -11.42
CA CYS A 121 11.24 13.21 -11.20
C CYS A 121 10.48 14.13 -10.22
N GLU A 122 11.13 15.05 -9.53
CA GLU A 122 10.49 15.91 -8.52
C GLU A 122 9.56 16.93 -9.16
N ASN A 123 9.96 17.52 -10.28
CA ASN A 123 9.12 18.46 -11.01
C ASN A 123 7.85 17.77 -11.52
N GLU A 124 7.98 16.55 -12.03
CA GLU A 124 6.84 15.75 -12.49
C GLU A 124 5.86 15.46 -11.33
N ILE A 125 6.36 15.18 -10.12
CA ILE A 125 5.52 14.93 -8.95
C ILE A 125 4.81 16.21 -8.49
N ARG A 126 5.50 17.34 -8.56
CA ARG A 126 4.89 18.66 -8.27
C ARG A 126 3.78 19.02 -9.23
N GLU A 127 3.85 18.54 -10.49
CA GLU A 127 2.75 18.67 -11.45
C GLU A 127 1.47 17.95 -11.01
N TYR A 128 1.60 16.89 -10.19
CA TYR A 128 0.46 16.25 -9.52
C TYR A 128 -0.06 17.03 -8.29
N GLY A 129 0.57 18.17 -7.96
CA GLY A 129 0.21 19.00 -6.81
C GLY A 129 0.81 18.51 -5.48
N ILE A 130 1.66 17.50 -5.50
CA ILE A 130 2.26 16.93 -4.29
C ILE A 130 3.44 17.80 -3.85
N GLU A 131 3.44 18.17 -2.57
CA GLU A 131 4.56 18.91 -1.97
C GLU A 131 5.78 17.99 -1.83
N VAL A 132 6.90 18.36 -2.44
CA VAL A 132 8.16 17.62 -2.35
C VAL A 132 9.21 18.46 -1.68
N GLN A 133 9.75 17.94 -0.59
CA GLN A 133 10.87 18.50 0.17
C GLN A 133 12.13 17.67 -0.08
N CYS A 134 13.29 18.30 -0.09
CA CYS A 134 14.57 17.61 -0.27
C CYS A 134 15.50 17.89 0.92
N ASP A 135 16.02 16.80 1.51
CA ASP A 135 17.03 16.88 2.56
C ASP A 135 18.09 15.77 2.36
N GLU A 136 19.33 16.18 2.06
CA GLU A 136 20.46 15.25 1.85
C GLU A 136 20.81 14.44 3.11
N ASN A 137 20.42 14.92 4.30
CA ASN A 137 20.64 14.25 5.58
C ASN A 137 19.53 13.25 5.94
N LEU A 138 18.50 13.11 5.10
CA LEU A 138 17.40 12.21 5.35
C LEU A 138 17.91 10.78 5.58
N SER A 139 17.67 10.26 6.77
CA SER A 139 18.21 8.96 7.22
C SER A 139 17.17 7.85 7.31
N VAL A 140 15.89 8.20 7.27
CA VAL A 140 14.78 7.26 7.45
C VAL A 140 13.99 7.08 6.17
N GLN A 141 13.47 5.87 5.95
CA GLN A 141 12.52 5.57 4.90
C GLN A 141 11.24 5.08 5.56
N CYS A 142 10.18 5.84 5.40
CA CYS A 142 8.90 5.49 6.00
C CYS A 142 7.73 6.16 5.28
N ALA A 143 6.51 5.69 5.60
CA ALA A 143 5.29 6.45 5.38
C ALA A 143 4.54 6.55 6.70
N ILE A 144 4.00 7.72 6.98
CA ILE A 144 3.24 8.02 8.20
C ILE A 144 1.87 8.52 7.76
N ILE A 145 0.82 7.80 8.15
CA ILE A 145 -0.56 8.07 7.78
C ILE A 145 -1.31 8.50 9.05
N ASP A 146 -1.95 9.66 8.99
CA ASP A 146 -2.77 10.25 10.05
C ASP A 146 -2.06 10.32 11.42
N LYS A 147 -0.72 10.45 11.43
CA LYS A 147 0.12 10.47 12.64
C LYS A 147 -0.10 9.26 13.56
N SER A 148 -0.49 8.14 13.01
CA SER A 148 -0.83 6.92 13.78
C SER A 148 -0.38 5.63 13.12
N THR A 149 -0.51 5.48 11.81
CA THR A 149 -0.06 4.30 11.10
C THR A 149 1.28 4.57 10.44
N VAL A 150 2.25 3.74 10.74
CA VAL A 150 3.64 3.87 10.29
C VAL A 150 4.03 2.65 9.46
N TRP A 151 4.60 2.91 8.31
CA TRP A 151 5.30 1.95 7.46
C TRP A 151 6.80 2.30 7.47
N TYR A 152 7.61 1.50 8.13
CA TYR A 152 9.03 1.78 8.36
C TYR A 152 9.90 0.62 7.92
N GLY A 153 10.91 0.88 7.10
CA GLY A 153 11.83 -0.16 6.64
C GLY A 153 12.77 0.30 5.52
N ASN A 154 13.28 -0.67 4.77
CA ASN A 154 14.18 -0.40 3.64
C ASN A 154 13.46 -0.49 2.27
N ILE A 155 12.12 -0.50 2.25
CA ILE A 155 11.33 -0.45 1.04
C ILE A 155 11.35 0.99 0.49
N ASN A 156 11.71 1.13 -0.78
CA ASN A 156 11.51 2.39 -1.48
C ASN A 156 10.07 2.45 -2.02
N LEU A 157 9.21 3.23 -1.37
CA LEU A 157 7.80 3.37 -1.72
C LEU A 157 7.59 3.96 -3.14
N PHE A 158 8.57 4.70 -3.66
CA PHE A 158 8.59 5.26 -5.02
C PHE A 158 9.60 4.55 -5.93
N GLY A 159 9.91 3.30 -5.68
CA GLY A 159 10.91 2.57 -6.44
C GLY A 159 10.58 1.11 -6.70
N TYR A 160 11.57 0.42 -7.23
CA TYR A 160 11.54 -1.02 -7.37
C TYR A 160 11.99 -1.68 -6.08
N ASN A 161 11.26 -2.71 -5.65
CA ASN A 161 11.58 -3.49 -4.46
C ASN A 161 11.68 -4.98 -4.81
N THR A 162 12.44 -5.71 -4.02
CA THR A 162 12.65 -7.16 -4.12
C THR A 162 12.21 -7.84 -2.83
N GLU A 163 12.23 -9.16 -2.79
CA GLU A 163 11.97 -9.95 -1.58
C GLU A 163 12.94 -9.63 -0.42
N GLU A 164 14.13 -9.10 -0.72
CA GLU A 164 15.11 -8.70 0.29
C GLU A 164 14.76 -7.40 1.02
N ASN A 165 13.86 -6.60 0.44
CA ASN A 165 13.37 -5.39 1.07
C ASN A 165 12.25 -5.73 2.04
N ASN A 166 12.27 -5.12 3.22
CA ASN A 166 11.28 -5.37 4.26
C ASN A 166 10.74 -4.07 4.83
N VAL A 167 9.48 -4.10 5.26
CA VAL A 167 8.81 -2.99 5.92
C VAL A 167 7.96 -3.49 7.08
N LEU A 168 8.01 -2.77 8.18
CA LEU A 168 7.16 -2.95 9.36
C LEU A 168 5.95 -2.03 9.23
N ARG A 169 4.75 -2.56 9.47
CA ARG A 169 3.52 -1.80 9.67
C ARG A 169 3.23 -1.71 11.16
N ILE A 170 3.19 -0.51 11.69
CA ILE A 170 3.01 -0.23 13.12
C ILE A 170 1.85 0.74 13.27
N ILE A 171 0.95 0.51 14.22
CA ILE A 171 -0.11 1.45 14.59
C ILE A 171 0.24 1.99 15.97
N ASP A 172 0.93 3.14 15.99
CA ASP A 172 1.37 3.80 17.21
C ASP A 172 1.65 5.28 16.94
N SER A 173 0.92 6.16 17.64
CA SER A 173 1.05 7.60 17.46
C SER A 173 2.34 8.17 18.07
N SER A 174 2.92 7.50 19.07
CA SER A 174 4.19 7.94 19.66
C SER A 174 5.33 7.74 18.68
N ILE A 175 5.41 6.54 18.08
CA ILE A 175 6.40 6.23 17.04
C ILE A 175 6.20 7.13 15.80
N ALA A 176 4.94 7.38 15.42
CA ALA A 176 4.63 8.27 14.30
C ALA A 176 5.15 9.70 14.53
N ASN A 177 4.95 10.25 15.73
CA ASN A 177 5.44 11.58 16.07
C ASN A 177 6.98 11.64 16.17
N GLU A 178 7.61 10.64 16.77
CA GLU A 178 9.08 10.56 16.83
C GLU A 178 9.70 10.54 15.43
N LEU A 179 9.13 9.77 14.50
CA LEU A 179 9.60 9.76 13.11
C LEU A 179 9.34 11.08 12.38
N LEU A 180 8.22 11.76 12.66
CA LEU A 180 7.95 13.09 12.11
C LEU A 180 8.98 14.11 12.62
N ASP A 181 9.32 14.06 13.90
CA ASP A 181 10.35 14.93 14.47
C ASP A 181 11.71 14.68 13.81
N ILE A 182 12.10 13.42 13.60
CA ILE A 182 13.33 13.05 12.89
C ILE A 182 13.35 13.62 11.45
N ILE A 183 12.20 13.62 10.76
CA ILE A 183 12.09 14.13 9.38
C ILE A 183 12.04 15.66 9.37
N CYS A 184 11.36 16.31 10.30
CA CYS A 184 11.08 17.75 10.28
C CYS A 184 12.07 18.60 11.12
N GLU A 185 12.72 18.06 12.17
CA GLU A 185 13.65 18.82 13.01
C GLU A 185 15.01 19.13 12.35
N ARG A 186 15.24 18.61 11.16
CA ARG A 186 16.50 18.79 10.41
C ARG A 186 16.41 19.84 9.29
N CYS A 187 15.32 20.62 9.28
CA CYS A 187 15.09 21.72 8.31
C CYS A 187 15.37 23.10 8.89
#